data_285216dbf245a2b4f3366303b29581a7
#
_entry.id   285216dbf245a2b4f3366303b29581a7
#
_cell.length_a   1.000
_cell.length_b   1.000
_cell.length_c   1.000
_cell.angle_alpha   90.00
_cell.angle_beta   90.00
_cell.angle_gamma   90.00
#
_symmetry.space_group_name_H-M   'P 1'
#
loop_
_entity.id
_entity.type
_entity.pdbx_description
1 polymer ?
#
loop_
_entity_poly.entity_id
_entity_poly.type
_entity_poly.pdbx_seq_one_letter_code
_entity_poly.pdbx_strand_id
1 'polypeptide(L)'
;SATNGVPLGEYREGDVFMPILLKDADKDSISLNDIKTLPVYSAKGRSVKVEQVIDDFSLDYEFNVVRRFNREPCMLMQCEPKRGANTMAAFSHLWKEIQEKIQVPEGYKMTYFGEQSEQDKGNKAIAANIPLMFGLIYVTLLFLFPKYYRKPVLIMAMLPLIFIGVVLGLLVFGKSLDFFAMLGLLGLIGMNIKNAIVLVDEIGLQLNAGLSPVNAVIEATKTRIVPVTMASGTTILGMLPLLGDAMFAGMAATIMGGLFVSTILTIFVLPVTYCVFFK
;
A
#
# COMPACT_ATOMS: atom_id res chain seq x y z
N SER A 1 22.49 34.40 -27.10
CA SER A 1 21.72 35.63 -26.77
C SER A 1 20.48 35.82 -27.65
N ALA A 2 20.55 35.45 -28.94
CA ALA A 2 19.41 35.61 -29.84
C ALA A 2 18.17 34.77 -29.48
N THR A 3 18.36 33.61 -28.84
CA THR A 3 17.29 32.67 -28.48
C THR A 3 16.77 32.90 -27.06
N ASN A 4 17.67 33.01 -26.11
CA ASN A 4 17.34 33.04 -24.66
C ASN A 4 17.34 34.44 -24.05
N GLY A 5 17.61 35.47 -24.86
CA GLY A 5 17.79 36.83 -24.37
C GLY A 5 19.19 37.07 -23.78
N VAL A 6 19.44 38.33 -23.45
CA VAL A 6 20.67 38.80 -22.82
C VAL A 6 20.38 39.19 -21.39
N PRO A 7 21.06 38.60 -20.40
CA PRO A 7 20.89 39.02 -19.01
C PRO A 7 21.42 40.41 -18.83
N LEU A 8 20.60 41.36 -18.39
CA LEU A 8 20.97 42.75 -18.11
C LEU A 8 21.33 42.96 -16.63
N GLY A 9 20.75 42.16 -15.75
CA GLY A 9 20.93 42.30 -14.30
C GLY A 9 19.96 41.41 -13.54
N GLU A 10 19.95 41.60 -12.23
CA GLU A 10 19.06 40.88 -11.31
C GLU A 10 18.22 41.91 -10.51
N TYR A 11 16.93 41.66 -10.47
CA TYR A 11 16.03 42.39 -9.53
C TYR A 11 15.85 41.54 -8.28
N ARG A 12 16.07 42.14 -7.14
CA ARG A 12 15.94 41.48 -5.83
C ARG A 12 14.75 41.99 -5.09
N GLU A 13 13.86 41.11 -4.70
CA GLU A 13 12.72 41.41 -3.82
C GLU A 13 12.75 40.48 -2.60
N GLY A 14 13.24 40.99 -1.48
CA GLY A 14 13.52 40.17 -0.29
C GLY A 14 14.58 39.11 -0.57
N ASP A 15 14.22 37.83 -0.46
CA ASP A 15 15.08 36.65 -0.72
C ASP A 15 14.92 36.09 -2.13
N VAL A 16 14.05 36.68 -2.97
CA VAL A 16 13.81 36.23 -4.35
C VAL A 16 14.66 37.02 -5.33
N PHE A 17 15.42 36.29 -6.17
CA PHE A 17 16.21 36.84 -7.26
C PHE A 17 15.50 36.62 -8.58
N MET A 18 15.17 37.71 -9.29
CA MET A 18 14.55 37.66 -10.61
C MET A 18 15.53 38.16 -11.67
N PRO A 19 15.99 37.35 -12.62
CA PRO A 19 16.85 37.80 -13.69
C PRO A 19 16.10 38.70 -14.67
N ILE A 20 16.66 39.83 -14.99
CA ILE A 20 16.15 40.76 -16.02
C ILE A 20 16.78 40.35 -17.35
N LEU A 21 15.93 39.86 -18.27
CA LEU A 21 16.35 39.40 -19.59
C LEU A 21 15.88 40.37 -20.67
N LEU A 22 16.79 40.83 -21.48
CA LEU A 22 16.45 41.59 -22.69
C LEU A 22 16.14 40.59 -23.80
N LYS A 23 14.90 40.61 -24.29
CA LYS A 23 14.44 39.80 -25.44
C LYS A 23 13.88 40.73 -26.53
N ASP A 24 13.88 40.24 -27.78
CA ASP A 24 13.17 40.90 -28.87
C ASP A 24 11.66 40.84 -28.62
N ALA A 25 10.98 41.97 -28.77
CA ALA A 25 9.55 42.13 -28.42
C ALA A 25 8.61 41.35 -29.36
N ASP A 26 9.05 41.05 -30.57
CA ASP A 26 8.17 40.51 -31.62
C ASP A 26 8.25 38.99 -31.81
N LYS A 27 9.04 38.27 -30.97
CA LYS A 27 9.30 36.83 -31.16
C LYS A 27 9.21 36.02 -29.88
N ASP A 28 8.06 35.44 -29.66
CA ASP A 28 7.88 34.41 -28.61
C ASP A 28 8.51 33.05 -28.99
N SER A 29 8.74 32.80 -30.31
CA SER A 29 9.41 31.60 -30.80
C SER A 29 10.32 31.93 -31.96
N ILE A 30 11.59 31.56 -31.89
CA ILE A 30 12.54 31.70 -32.96
C ILE A 30 12.43 30.46 -33.87
N SER A 31 12.07 30.68 -35.14
CA SER A 31 12.06 29.60 -36.12
C SER A 31 13.49 29.30 -36.64
N LEU A 32 13.66 28.11 -37.22
CA LEU A 32 14.93 27.72 -37.83
C LEU A 32 15.36 28.68 -38.94
N ASN A 33 14.39 29.26 -39.67
CA ASN A 33 14.63 30.26 -40.70
C ASN A 33 15.14 31.59 -40.15
N ASP A 34 14.68 31.98 -38.94
CA ASP A 34 15.17 33.19 -38.28
C ASP A 34 16.64 33.05 -37.86
N ILE A 35 17.05 31.87 -37.42
CA ILE A 35 18.46 31.58 -37.09
C ILE A 35 19.35 31.68 -38.35
N LYS A 36 18.91 31.20 -39.50
CA LYS A 36 19.62 31.27 -40.77
C LYS A 36 19.92 32.71 -41.20
N THR A 37 18.97 33.61 -40.93
CA THR A 37 19.04 35.03 -41.33
C THR A 37 19.79 35.93 -40.34
N LEU A 38 20.18 35.42 -39.15
CA LEU A 38 20.92 36.21 -38.15
C LEU A 38 22.24 36.73 -38.70
N PRO A 39 22.60 38.01 -38.47
CA PRO A 39 23.87 38.59 -38.87
C PRO A 39 25.00 38.15 -37.93
N VAL A 40 26.05 37.57 -38.47
CA VAL A 40 27.29 37.27 -37.73
C VAL A 40 28.36 38.29 -38.14
N TYR A 41 28.98 38.92 -37.16
CA TYR A 41 29.97 39.93 -37.37
C TYR A 41 31.38 39.31 -37.33
N SER A 42 32.13 39.52 -38.42
CA SER A 42 33.57 39.17 -38.44
C SER A 42 34.40 40.14 -37.60
N ALA A 43 35.55 39.71 -37.10
CA ALA A 43 36.49 40.57 -36.40
C ALA A 43 36.92 41.82 -37.20
N LYS A 44 36.72 41.81 -38.51
CA LYS A 44 37.00 42.95 -39.43
C LYS A 44 35.78 43.85 -39.67
N GLY A 45 34.68 43.70 -38.90
CA GLY A 45 33.49 44.54 -38.96
C GLY A 45 32.52 44.24 -40.13
N ARG A 46 32.77 43.18 -40.89
CA ARG A 46 31.81 42.74 -41.96
C ARG A 46 30.73 41.85 -41.36
N SER A 47 29.52 42.13 -41.70
CA SER A 47 28.34 41.32 -41.31
C SER A 47 27.99 40.36 -42.45
N VAL A 48 27.81 39.08 -42.16
CA VAL A 48 27.38 38.04 -43.06
C VAL A 48 26.26 37.24 -42.39
N LYS A 49 25.31 36.71 -43.18
CA LYS A 49 24.24 35.85 -42.61
C LYS A 49 24.84 34.52 -42.17
N VAL A 50 24.27 33.95 -41.10
CA VAL A 50 24.66 32.63 -40.59
C VAL A 50 24.63 31.57 -41.68
N GLU A 51 23.63 31.59 -42.55
CA GLU A 51 23.46 30.69 -43.71
C GLU A 51 24.68 30.68 -44.67
N GLN A 52 25.44 31.76 -44.75
CA GLN A 52 26.66 31.84 -45.58
C GLN A 52 27.92 31.28 -44.92
N VAL A 53 27.87 30.99 -43.65
CA VAL A 53 28.99 30.53 -42.84
C VAL A 53 28.84 29.06 -42.40
N ILE A 54 27.64 28.54 -42.43
CA ILE A 54 27.30 27.19 -42.00
C ILE A 54 26.68 26.42 -43.17
N ASP A 55 27.19 25.24 -43.45
CA ASP A 55 26.77 24.42 -44.60
C ASP A 55 25.42 23.74 -44.41
N ASP A 56 25.12 23.33 -43.17
CA ASP A 56 23.84 22.67 -42.86
C ASP A 56 23.33 22.96 -41.46
N PHE A 57 21.99 22.90 -41.28
CA PHE A 57 21.28 23.00 -40.01
C PHE A 57 20.43 21.77 -39.78
N SER A 58 20.76 20.97 -38.85
CA SER A 58 19.89 19.89 -38.39
C SER A 58 19.36 20.15 -36.98
N LEU A 59 18.06 19.79 -36.81
CA LEU A 59 17.48 19.72 -35.48
C LEU A 59 17.79 18.36 -34.88
N ASP A 60 18.46 18.37 -33.75
CA ASP A 60 18.69 17.17 -32.98
C ASP A 60 17.92 17.24 -31.64
N TYR A 61 17.50 16.07 -31.15
CA TYR A 61 16.79 15.97 -29.89
C TYR A 61 17.76 15.54 -28.79
N GLU A 62 17.97 16.42 -27.85
CA GLU A 62 18.78 16.12 -26.65
C GLU A 62 17.88 15.98 -25.43
N PHE A 63 18.16 14.97 -24.61
CA PHE A 63 17.47 14.81 -23.35
C PHE A 63 17.88 15.92 -22.39
N ASN A 64 16.95 16.81 -22.06
CA ASN A 64 17.16 17.88 -21.09
C ASN A 64 17.36 17.34 -19.67
N VAL A 65 16.76 16.18 -19.37
CA VAL A 65 16.88 15.49 -18.07
C VAL A 65 17.20 14.03 -18.30
N VAL A 66 18.38 13.59 -17.87
CA VAL A 66 18.76 12.17 -17.86
C VAL A 66 18.43 11.59 -16.50
N ARG A 67 17.39 10.76 -16.46
CA ARG A 67 17.00 10.05 -15.24
C ARG A 67 17.89 8.83 -15.05
N ARG A 68 18.31 8.60 -13.80
CA ARG A 68 19.10 7.42 -13.43
C ARG A 68 18.47 6.72 -12.23
N PHE A 69 18.44 5.41 -12.29
CA PHE A 69 18.07 4.56 -11.18
C PHE A 69 19.24 3.63 -10.85
N ASN A 70 19.67 3.59 -9.59
CA ASN A 70 20.87 2.86 -9.16
C ASN A 70 22.12 3.15 -10.01
N ARG A 71 22.31 4.44 -10.42
CA ARG A 71 23.39 4.94 -11.29
C ARG A 71 23.28 4.53 -12.76
N GLU A 72 22.35 3.68 -13.16
CA GLU A 72 22.09 3.31 -14.55
C GLU A 72 21.09 4.27 -15.19
N PRO A 73 21.27 4.68 -16.44
CA PRO A 73 20.28 5.48 -17.15
C PRO A 73 18.94 4.72 -17.22
N CYS A 74 17.85 5.40 -16.96
CA CYS A 74 16.53 4.79 -17.01
C CYS A 74 15.51 5.66 -17.73
N MET A 75 14.56 5.02 -18.40
CA MET A 75 13.35 5.62 -18.92
C MET A 75 12.18 5.24 -18.05
N LEU A 76 11.44 6.22 -17.55
CA LEU A 76 10.29 6.01 -16.68
C LEU A 76 9.00 6.24 -17.46
N MET A 77 8.16 5.21 -17.55
CA MET A 77 6.78 5.32 -17.98
C MET A 77 5.87 5.32 -16.77
N GLN A 78 5.00 6.31 -16.68
CA GLN A 78 4.05 6.46 -15.57
C GLN A 78 2.63 6.36 -16.10
N CYS A 79 1.79 5.58 -15.45
CA CYS A 79 0.36 5.49 -15.73
C CYS A 79 -0.42 5.43 -14.43
N GLU A 80 -1.63 5.98 -14.47
CA GLU A 80 -2.56 5.96 -13.34
C GLU A 80 -3.87 5.26 -13.76
N PRO A 81 -4.42 4.38 -12.91
CA PRO A 81 -5.70 3.75 -13.19
C PRO A 81 -6.86 4.77 -13.06
N LYS A 82 -7.97 4.53 -13.75
CA LYS A 82 -9.20 5.30 -13.54
C LYS A 82 -9.67 5.22 -12.09
N ARG A 83 -10.22 6.31 -11.57
CA ARG A 83 -10.84 6.33 -10.23
C ARG A 83 -11.87 5.21 -10.10
N GLY A 84 -11.77 4.44 -9.01
CA GLY A 84 -12.65 3.30 -8.75
C GLY A 84 -12.24 1.98 -9.41
N ALA A 85 -11.21 1.96 -10.25
CA ALA A 85 -10.66 0.71 -10.78
C ALA A 85 -9.81 0.00 -9.70
N ASN A 86 -9.83 -1.33 -9.75
CA ASN A 86 -8.93 -2.13 -8.92
C ASN A 86 -7.51 -2.04 -9.48
N THR A 87 -6.64 -1.30 -8.80
CA THR A 87 -5.26 -1.03 -9.22
C THR A 87 -4.44 -2.31 -9.38
N MET A 88 -4.61 -3.28 -8.49
CA MET A 88 -3.88 -4.56 -8.54
C MET A 88 -4.28 -5.41 -9.75
N ALA A 89 -5.59 -5.52 -10.02
CA ALA A 89 -6.08 -6.26 -11.17
C ALA A 89 -5.67 -5.58 -12.49
N ALA A 90 -5.78 -4.26 -12.56
CA ALA A 90 -5.35 -3.48 -13.71
C ALA A 90 -3.84 -3.63 -13.98
N PHE A 91 -3.01 -3.54 -12.92
CA PHE A 91 -1.57 -3.72 -13.03
C PHE A 91 -1.20 -5.13 -13.49
N SER A 92 -1.78 -6.17 -12.89
CA SER A 92 -1.44 -7.56 -13.22
C SER A 92 -1.78 -7.89 -14.69
N HIS A 93 -2.90 -7.37 -15.20
CA HIS A 93 -3.29 -7.51 -16.60
C HIS A 93 -2.34 -6.74 -17.52
N LEU A 94 -2.08 -5.47 -17.23
CA LEU A 94 -1.20 -4.61 -18.02
C LEU A 94 0.24 -5.15 -18.04
N TRP A 95 0.77 -5.57 -16.90
CA TRP A 95 2.13 -6.09 -16.81
C TRP A 95 2.32 -7.36 -17.64
N LYS A 96 1.33 -8.24 -17.63
CA LYS A 96 1.34 -9.44 -18.44
C LYS A 96 1.32 -9.11 -19.94
N GLU A 97 0.45 -8.19 -20.36
CA GLU A 97 0.41 -7.73 -21.75
C GLU A 97 1.71 -7.06 -22.21
N ILE A 98 2.33 -6.26 -21.34
CA ILE A 98 3.60 -5.61 -21.62
C ILE A 98 4.70 -6.67 -21.82
N GLN A 99 4.79 -7.67 -20.96
CA GLN A 99 5.77 -8.75 -21.10
C GLN A 99 5.57 -9.59 -22.37
N GLU A 100 4.33 -9.80 -22.79
CA GLU A 100 4.00 -10.56 -24.00
C GLU A 100 4.25 -9.77 -25.29
N LYS A 101 3.96 -8.46 -25.29
CA LYS A 101 3.98 -7.64 -26.50
C LYS A 101 5.29 -6.89 -26.72
N ILE A 102 6.03 -6.58 -25.66
CA ILE A 102 7.25 -5.78 -25.75
C ILE A 102 8.48 -6.69 -25.60
N GLN A 103 9.21 -6.82 -26.70
CA GLN A 103 10.52 -7.45 -26.71
C GLN A 103 11.56 -6.44 -26.23
N VAL A 104 12.14 -6.70 -25.06
CA VAL A 104 13.20 -5.83 -24.50
C VAL A 104 14.50 -6.13 -25.22
N PRO A 105 15.18 -5.14 -25.85
CA PRO A 105 16.47 -5.34 -26.52
C PRO A 105 17.55 -5.85 -25.54
N GLU A 106 18.55 -6.53 -26.07
CA GLU A 106 19.70 -6.98 -25.27
C GLU A 106 20.40 -5.78 -24.59
N GLY A 107 20.72 -5.94 -23.32
CA GLY A 107 21.34 -4.89 -22.50
C GLY A 107 20.34 -3.99 -21.76
N TYR A 108 19.04 -4.11 -22.01
CA TYR A 108 18.01 -3.38 -21.29
C TYR A 108 17.28 -4.28 -20.29
N LYS A 109 16.87 -3.72 -19.17
CA LYS A 109 16.08 -4.41 -18.15
C LYS A 109 14.80 -3.64 -17.86
N MET A 110 13.68 -4.31 -18.02
CA MET A 110 12.37 -3.76 -17.67
C MET A 110 12.00 -4.15 -16.24
N THR A 111 11.69 -3.17 -15.40
CA THR A 111 11.27 -3.36 -14.01
C THR A 111 10.14 -2.39 -13.70
N TYR A 112 9.28 -2.75 -12.76
CA TYR A 112 8.24 -1.86 -12.26
C TYR A 112 8.63 -1.27 -10.90
N PHE A 113 8.19 -0.06 -10.66
CA PHE A 113 8.43 0.71 -9.44
C PHE A 113 7.11 1.27 -8.89
N GLY A 114 7.23 2.02 -7.80
CA GLY A 114 6.13 2.69 -7.17
C GLY A 114 5.37 1.78 -6.21
N GLU A 115 4.11 2.10 -5.99
CA GLU A 115 3.26 1.46 -4.99
C GLU A 115 3.23 -0.06 -5.12
N GLN A 116 3.10 -0.59 -6.33
CA GLN A 116 3.07 -2.04 -6.57
C GLN A 116 4.37 -2.74 -6.13
N SER A 117 5.52 -2.15 -6.42
CA SER A 117 6.81 -2.72 -5.99
C SER A 117 6.96 -2.75 -4.48
N GLU A 118 6.50 -1.70 -3.80
CA GLU A 118 6.54 -1.64 -2.33
C GLU A 118 5.52 -2.60 -1.69
N GLN A 119 4.33 -2.73 -2.26
CA GLN A 119 3.35 -3.72 -1.83
C GLN A 119 3.88 -5.15 -1.99
N ASP A 120 4.54 -5.48 -3.11
CA ASP A 120 5.11 -6.80 -3.34
C ASP A 120 6.24 -7.13 -2.36
N LYS A 121 7.10 -6.16 -2.06
CA LYS A 121 8.13 -6.30 -1.01
C LYS A 121 7.50 -6.52 0.35
N GLY A 122 6.48 -5.72 0.69
CA GLY A 122 5.72 -5.84 1.93
C GLY A 122 5.03 -7.21 2.05
N ASN A 123 4.35 -7.66 1.01
CA ASN A 123 3.67 -8.95 0.98
C ASN A 123 4.66 -10.12 1.14
N LYS A 124 5.83 -10.05 0.48
CA LYS A 124 6.89 -11.05 0.66
C LYS A 124 7.44 -11.06 2.09
N ALA A 125 7.65 -9.88 2.67
CA ALA A 125 8.11 -9.76 4.06
C ALA A 125 7.08 -10.30 5.05
N ILE A 126 5.79 -10.00 4.86
CA ILE A 126 4.69 -10.56 5.66
C ILE A 126 4.68 -12.08 5.53
N ALA A 127 4.66 -12.61 4.31
CA ALA A 127 4.61 -14.05 4.07
C ALA A 127 5.80 -14.81 4.71
N ALA A 128 7.00 -14.24 4.63
CA ALA A 128 8.19 -14.81 5.26
C ALA A 128 8.12 -14.84 6.79
N ASN A 129 7.45 -13.85 7.40
CA ASN A 129 7.35 -13.74 8.86
C ASN A 129 6.09 -14.39 9.46
N ILE A 130 5.12 -14.81 8.66
CA ILE A 130 3.90 -15.52 9.13
C ILE A 130 4.24 -16.72 10.03
N PRO A 131 5.13 -17.66 9.66
CA PRO A 131 5.44 -18.81 10.51
C PRO A 131 6.04 -18.42 11.86
N LEU A 132 6.93 -17.42 11.86
CA LEU A 132 7.54 -16.88 13.07
C LEU A 132 6.48 -16.24 13.98
N MET A 133 5.58 -15.44 13.41
CA MET A 133 4.47 -14.80 14.13
C MET A 133 3.58 -15.85 14.81
N PHE A 134 3.13 -16.86 14.08
CA PHE A 134 2.30 -17.93 14.66
C PHE A 134 3.05 -18.73 15.72
N GLY A 135 4.35 -18.98 15.52
CA GLY A 135 5.21 -19.64 16.51
C GLY A 135 5.31 -18.84 17.80
N LEU A 136 5.56 -17.53 17.72
CA LEU A 136 5.62 -16.64 18.88
C LEU A 136 4.28 -16.55 19.62
N ILE A 137 3.17 -16.43 18.88
CA ILE A 137 1.83 -16.46 19.47
C ILE A 137 1.59 -17.77 20.22
N TYR A 138 1.91 -18.90 19.60
CA TYR A 138 1.73 -20.20 20.22
C TYR A 138 2.58 -20.37 21.50
N VAL A 139 3.83 -19.95 21.46
CA VAL A 139 4.73 -19.95 22.64
C VAL A 139 4.15 -19.05 23.75
N THR A 140 3.69 -17.85 23.41
CA THR A 140 3.07 -16.93 24.39
C THR A 140 1.83 -17.57 25.02
N LEU A 141 0.98 -18.23 24.23
CA LEU A 141 -0.20 -18.94 24.73
C LEU A 141 0.18 -20.12 25.63
N LEU A 142 1.28 -20.82 25.38
CA LEU A 142 1.80 -21.89 26.25
C LEU A 142 2.25 -21.32 27.61
N PHE A 143 2.91 -20.17 27.63
CA PHE A 143 3.27 -19.51 28.87
C PHE A 143 2.05 -19.05 29.69
N LEU A 144 1.01 -18.60 29.00
CA LEU A 144 -0.23 -18.17 29.66
C LEU A 144 -1.03 -19.33 30.25
N PHE A 145 -1.01 -20.51 29.60
CA PHE A 145 -1.75 -21.71 30.02
C PHE A 145 -0.83 -22.91 30.30
N PRO A 146 0.07 -22.83 31.29
CA PRO A 146 1.13 -23.82 31.48
C PRO A 146 0.63 -25.24 31.85
N LYS A 147 -0.59 -25.35 32.37
CA LYS A 147 -1.17 -26.66 32.76
C LYS A 147 -1.91 -27.38 31.63
N TYR A 148 -2.34 -26.66 30.60
CA TYR A 148 -3.27 -27.19 29.60
C TYR A 148 -2.85 -26.80 28.18
N TYR A 149 -1.98 -27.58 27.55
CA TYR A 149 -1.55 -27.37 26.14
C TYR A 149 -2.70 -27.41 25.12
N ARG A 150 -3.86 -28.00 25.49
CA ARG A 150 -5.07 -28.05 24.64
C ARG A 150 -5.72 -26.68 24.46
N LYS A 151 -5.64 -25.78 25.46
CA LYS A 151 -6.23 -24.42 25.37
C LYS A 151 -5.58 -23.57 24.30
N PRO A 152 -4.23 -23.46 24.19
CA PRO A 152 -3.56 -22.81 23.05
C PRO A 152 -3.94 -23.36 21.69
N VAL A 153 -4.01 -24.69 21.55
CA VAL A 153 -4.41 -25.33 20.28
C VAL A 153 -5.84 -24.95 19.89
N LEU A 154 -6.76 -24.92 20.84
CA LEU A 154 -8.16 -24.50 20.59
C LEU A 154 -8.23 -23.07 20.11
N ILE A 155 -7.49 -22.14 20.72
CA ILE A 155 -7.45 -20.73 20.30
C ILE A 155 -6.88 -20.62 18.89
N MET A 156 -5.78 -21.31 18.58
CA MET A 156 -5.18 -21.32 17.26
C MET A 156 -6.11 -21.92 16.19
N ALA A 157 -6.91 -22.94 16.54
CA ALA A 157 -7.88 -23.56 15.63
C ALA A 157 -9.03 -22.62 15.22
N MET A 158 -9.27 -21.54 15.98
CA MET A 158 -10.26 -20.51 15.62
C MET A 158 -9.77 -19.55 14.53
N LEU A 159 -8.44 -19.40 14.36
CA LEU A 159 -7.88 -18.43 13.43
C LEU A 159 -8.27 -18.65 11.96
N PRO A 160 -8.27 -19.88 11.43
CA PRO A 160 -8.72 -20.10 10.05
C PRO A 160 -10.17 -19.68 9.79
N LEU A 161 -11.03 -19.76 10.79
CA LEU A 161 -12.44 -19.40 10.65
C LEU A 161 -12.64 -17.88 10.47
N ILE A 162 -11.69 -17.06 10.91
CA ILE A 162 -11.74 -15.61 10.75
C ILE A 162 -11.70 -15.23 9.26
N PHE A 163 -11.01 -16.00 8.43
CA PHE A 163 -10.93 -15.76 6.99
C PHE A 163 -12.31 -15.71 6.32
N ILE A 164 -13.29 -16.46 6.84
CA ILE A 164 -14.66 -16.40 6.34
C ILE A 164 -15.21 -14.98 6.52
N GLY A 165 -14.98 -14.38 7.69
CA GLY A 165 -15.42 -13.01 7.97
C GLY A 165 -14.69 -11.96 7.13
N VAL A 166 -13.40 -12.16 6.89
CA VAL A 166 -12.61 -11.27 6.03
C VAL A 166 -13.13 -11.29 4.60
N VAL A 167 -13.33 -12.48 4.03
CA VAL A 167 -13.85 -12.64 2.66
C VAL A 167 -15.25 -12.02 2.55
N LEU A 168 -16.14 -12.29 3.50
CA LEU A 168 -17.48 -11.69 3.54
C LEU A 168 -17.42 -10.16 3.64
N GLY A 169 -16.55 -9.61 4.49
CA GLY A 169 -16.38 -8.16 4.64
C GLY A 169 -15.90 -7.52 3.34
N LEU A 170 -14.87 -8.07 2.70
CA LEU A 170 -14.36 -7.56 1.42
C LEU A 170 -15.42 -7.63 0.31
N LEU A 171 -16.21 -8.73 0.24
CA LEU A 171 -17.27 -8.87 -0.75
C LEU A 171 -18.42 -7.87 -0.52
N VAL A 172 -18.87 -7.68 0.71
CA VAL A 172 -19.97 -6.75 1.04
C VAL A 172 -19.60 -5.31 0.70
N PHE A 173 -18.37 -4.91 0.97
CA PHE A 173 -17.90 -3.56 0.68
C PHE A 173 -17.27 -3.41 -0.72
N GLY A 174 -17.23 -4.47 -1.53
CA GLY A 174 -16.68 -4.46 -2.89
C GLY A 174 -15.20 -4.08 -2.94
N LYS A 175 -14.42 -4.46 -1.93
CA LYS A 175 -12.99 -4.16 -1.82
C LYS A 175 -12.14 -5.38 -2.16
N SER A 176 -10.96 -5.14 -2.74
CA SER A 176 -9.99 -6.20 -3.01
C SER A 176 -9.12 -6.49 -1.80
N LEU A 177 -8.52 -7.67 -1.79
CA LEU A 177 -7.48 -8.04 -0.82
C LEU A 177 -6.15 -7.38 -1.26
N ASP A 178 -5.96 -6.14 -0.87
CA ASP A 178 -4.74 -5.37 -1.09
C ASP A 178 -3.75 -5.49 0.08
N PHE A 179 -2.62 -4.80 0.00
CA PHE A 179 -1.62 -4.77 1.06
C PHE A 179 -2.18 -4.28 2.40
N PHE A 180 -3.02 -3.23 2.37
CA PHE A 180 -3.64 -2.69 3.59
C PHE A 180 -4.68 -3.64 4.18
N ALA A 181 -5.43 -4.37 3.34
CA ALA A 181 -6.33 -5.42 3.80
C ALA A 181 -5.56 -6.56 4.49
N MET A 182 -4.37 -6.93 3.98
CA MET A 182 -3.47 -7.90 4.63
C MET A 182 -2.97 -7.41 5.99
N LEU A 183 -2.60 -6.13 6.12
CA LEU A 183 -2.26 -5.53 7.40
C LEU A 183 -3.45 -5.54 8.37
N GLY A 184 -4.65 -5.24 7.86
CA GLY A 184 -5.90 -5.37 8.63
C GLY A 184 -6.14 -6.77 9.15
N LEU A 185 -5.87 -7.79 8.32
CA LEU A 185 -5.96 -9.20 8.72
C LEU A 185 -5.00 -9.54 9.87
N LEU A 186 -3.75 -9.06 9.82
CA LEU A 186 -2.78 -9.28 10.91
C LEU A 186 -3.27 -8.65 12.23
N GLY A 187 -3.78 -7.42 12.18
CA GLY A 187 -4.37 -6.77 13.34
C GLY A 187 -5.59 -7.52 13.88
N LEU A 188 -6.45 -8.00 12.99
CA LEU A 188 -7.64 -8.78 13.32
C LEU A 188 -7.29 -10.11 14.04
N ILE A 189 -6.24 -10.81 13.60
CA ILE A 189 -5.74 -12.02 14.26
C ILE A 189 -5.41 -11.71 15.74
N GLY A 190 -4.68 -10.63 16.00
CA GLY A 190 -4.34 -10.21 17.37
C GLY A 190 -5.56 -9.89 18.22
N MET A 191 -6.54 -9.16 17.66
CA MET A 191 -7.78 -8.84 18.37
C MET A 191 -8.60 -10.09 18.71
N ASN A 192 -8.67 -11.05 17.78
CA ASN A 192 -9.41 -12.28 17.99
C ASN A 192 -8.76 -13.19 19.05
N ILE A 193 -7.45 -13.32 19.03
CA ILE A 193 -6.69 -14.07 20.04
C ILE A 193 -6.94 -13.48 21.43
N LYS A 194 -6.90 -12.15 21.58
CA LYS A 194 -7.23 -11.46 22.82
C LYS A 194 -8.63 -11.83 23.34
N ASN A 195 -9.64 -11.78 22.47
CA ASN A 195 -11.02 -12.12 22.83
C ASN A 195 -11.16 -13.60 23.25
N ALA A 196 -10.49 -14.50 22.51
CA ALA A 196 -10.48 -15.93 22.82
C ALA A 196 -9.75 -16.24 24.16
N ILE A 197 -8.62 -15.60 24.43
CA ILE A 197 -7.91 -15.75 25.71
C ILE A 197 -8.82 -15.37 26.88
N VAL A 198 -9.46 -14.19 26.80
CA VAL A 198 -10.30 -13.69 27.88
C VAL A 198 -11.49 -14.64 28.16
N LEU A 199 -12.08 -15.25 27.14
CA LEU A 199 -13.16 -16.19 27.33
C LEU A 199 -12.66 -17.53 27.92
N VAL A 200 -11.53 -18.07 27.40
CA VAL A 200 -10.95 -19.33 27.88
C VAL A 200 -10.44 -19.20 29.32
N ASP A 201 -9.93 -18.03 29.70
CA ASP A 201 -9.50 -17.74 31.09
C ASP A 201 -10.71 -17.69 32.03
N GLU A 202 -11.79 -17.00 31.64
CA GLU A 202 -13.03 -16.96 32.41
C GLU A 202 -13.63 -18.36 32.63
N ILE A 203 -13.63 -19.22 31.59
CA ILE A 203 -14.05 -20.62 31.77
C ILE A 203 -13.19 -21.31 32.83
N GLY A 204 -11.87 -21.04 32.82
CA GLY A 204 -10.94 -21.57 33.83
C GLY A 204 -11.29 -21.11 35.26
N LEU A 205 -11.66 -19.84 35.43
CA LEU A 205 -12.09 -19.29 36.70
C LEU A 205 -13.38 -19.94 37.22
N GLN A 206 -14.36 -20.13 36.35
CA GLN A 206 -15.64 -20.76 36.71
C GLN A 206 -15.46 -22.24 37.06
N LEU A 207 -14.56 -22.96 36.38
CA LEU A 207 -14.20 -24.34 36.72
C LEU A 207 -13.53 -24.43 38.08
N ASN A 208 -12.62 -23.50 38.39
CA ASN A 208 -11.95 -23.44 39.72
C ASN A 208 -12.94 -23.06 40.83
N ALA A 209 -14.04 -22.38 40.53
CA ALA A 209 -15.12 -22.11 41.46
C ALA A 209 -16.03 -23.32 41.74
N GLY A 210 -15.74 -24.48 41.12
CA GLY A 210 -16.43 -25.74 41.38
C GLY A 210 -17.67 -26.00 40.51
N LEU A 211 -17.89 -25.20 39.47
CA LEU A 211 -18.97 -25.43 38.52
C LEU A 211 -18.69 -26.63 37.62
N SER A 212 -19.75 -27.36 37.22
CA SER A 212 -19.61 -28.41 36.22
C SER A 212 -19.10 -27.82 34.88
N PRO A 213 -18.36 -28.59 34.04
CA PRO A 213 -17.75 -28.06 32.80
C PRO A 213 -18.72 -27.33 31.89
N VAL A 214 -19.94 -27.87 31.71
CA VAL A 214 -20.96 -27.27 30.87
C VAL A 214 -21.50 -25.96 31.47
N ASN A 215 -21.76 -25.95 32.78
CA ASN A 215 -22.28 -24.75 33.46
C ASN A 215 -21.19 -23.66 33.54
N ALA A 216 -19.93 -24.03 33.74
CA ALA A 216 -18.78 -23.11 33.73
C ALA A 216 -18.65 -22.40 32.37
N VAL A 217 -18.80 -23.13 31.26
CA VAL A 217 -18.76 -22.56 29.91
C VAL A 217 -19.95 -21.61 29.66
N ILE A 218 -21.15 -22.00 30.08
CA ILE A 218 -22.36 -21.16 29.92
C ILE A 218 -22.21 -19.87 30.73
N GLU A 219 -21.80 -19.96 31.99
CA GLU A 219 -21.67 -18.78 32.87
C GLU A 219 -20.56 -17.85 32.41
N ALA A 220 -19.39 -18.39 32.02
CA ALA A 220 -18.30 -17.61 31.44
C ALA A 220 -18.74 -16.90 30.14
N THR A 221 -19.51 -17.56 29.29
CA THR A 221 -20.02 -16.94 28.07
C THR A 221 -20.99 -15.80 28.38
N LYS A 222 -21.92 -15.98 29.30
CA LYS A 222 -22.86 -14.94 29.73
C LYS A 222 -22.15 -13.68 30.27
N THR A 223 -21.13 -13.86 31.10
CA THR A 223 -20.35 -12.72 31.66
C THR A 223 -19.55 -11.99 30.63
N ARG A 224 -19.08 -12.67 29.56
CA ARG A 224 -18.18 -12.10 28.55
C ARG A 224 -18.88 -11.64 27.28
N ILE A 225 -20.16 -11.99 27.04
CA ILE A 225 -20.88 -11.61 25.80
C ILE A 225 -20.96 -10.08 25.63
N VAL A 226 -21.32 -9.37 26.72
CA VAL A 226 -21.48 -7.91 26.67
C VAL A 226 -20.13 -7.19 26.45
N PRO A 227 -19.07 -7.44 27.22
CA PRO A 227 -17.77 -6.79 26.99
C PRO A 227 -17.18 -7.08 25.60
N VAL A 228 -17.30 -8.30 25.10
CA VAL A 228 -16.76 -8.69 23.78
C VAL A 228 -17.55 -8.03 22.65
N THR A 229 -18.88 -8.04 22.72
CA THR A 229 -19.72 -7.38 21.69
C THR A 229 -19.56 -5.87 21.70
N MET A 230 -19.42 -5.24 22.87
CA MET A 230 -19.15 -3.81 22.96
C MET A 230 -17.77 -3.43 22.36
N ALA A 231 -16.73 -4.18 22.71
CA ALA A 231 -15.39 -3.93 22.17
C ALA A 231 -15.35 -4.10 20.65
N SER A 232 -15.99 -5.12 20.12
CA SER A 232 -16.10 -5.34 18.68
C SER A 232 -16.94 -4.26 18.00
N GLY A 233 -18.09 -3.90 18.58
CA GLY A 233 -18.97 -2.87 18.05
C GLY A 233 -18.32 -1.49 17.98
N THR A 234 -17.62 -1.07 19.04
CA THR A 234 -16.89 0.20 19.05
C THR A 234 -15.77 0.23 18.00
N THR A 235 -15.07 -0.88 17.81
CA THR A 235 -14.02 -0.96 16.76
C THR A 235 -14.64 -0.91 15.37
N ILE A 236 -15.72 -1.63 15.10
CA ILE A 236 -16.44 -1.61 13.83
C ILE A 236 -16.93 -0.18 13.52
N LEU A 237 -17.57 0.48 14.48
CA LEU A 237 -18.04 1.85 14.31
C LEU A 237 -16.89 2.84 14.09
N GLY A 238 -15.78 2.66 14.80
CA GLY A 238 -14.57 3.48 14.63
C GLY A 238 -13.90 3.33 13.26
N MET A 239 -14.10 2.20 12.58
CA MET A 239 -13.55 1.97 11.23
C MET A 239 -14.44 2.48 10.10
N LEU A 240 -15.72 2.85 10.37
CA LEU A 240 -16.66 3.33 9.36
C LEU A 240 -16.13 4.52 8.52
N PRO A 241 -15.51 5.56 9.11
CA PRO A 241 -14.98 6.68 8.33
C PRO A 241 -13.89 6.26 7.32
N LEU A 242 -13.10 5.22 7.63
CA LEU A 242 -12.02 4.74 6.76
C LEU A 242 -12.53 4.03 5.50
N LEU A 243 -13.80 3.59 5.46
CA LEU A 243 -14.37 3.01 4.23
C LEU A 243 -14.46 4.01 3.08
N GLY A 244 -14.53 5.31 3.38
CA GLY A 244 -14.51 6.38 2.39
C GLY A 244 -13.12 6.72 1.87
N ASP A 245 -12.07 6.28 2.52
CA ASP A 245 -10.69 6.51 2.11
C ASP A 245 -10.26 5.54 1.02
N ALA A 246 -9.58 6.06 -0.02
CA ALA A 246 -9.17 5.23 -1.15
C ALA A 246 -8.10 4.19 -0.78
N MET A 247 -7.25 4.50 0.21
CA MET A 247 -6.08 3.70 0.59
C MET A 247 -6.42 2.68 1.68
N PHE A 248 -7.17 3.12 2.71
CA PHE A 248 -7.44 2.31 3.90
C PHE A 248 -8.77 1.57 3.88
N ALA A 249 -9.60 1.76 2.83
CA ALA A 249 -10.90 1.12 2.75
C ALA A 249 -10.85 -0.41 2.77
N GLY A 250 -9.83 -1.03 2.14
CA GLY A 250 -9.59 -2.48 2.18
C GLY A 250 -9.29 -2.98 3.59
N MET A 251 -8.47 -2.25 4.34
CA MET A 251 -8.15 -2.55 5.74
C MET A 251 -9.39 -2.44 6.63
N ALA A 252 -10.16 -1.36 6.47
CA ALA A 252 -11.39 -1.15 7.24
C ALA A 252 -12.42 -2.27 6.97
N ALA A 253 -12.65 -2.62 5.71
CA ALA A 253 -13.56 -3.71 5.31
C ALA A 253 -13.14 -5.07 5.91
N THR A 254 -11.82 -5.36 5.89
CA THR A 254 -11.24 -6.58 6.45
C THR A 254 -11.46 -6.65 7.96
N ILE A 255 -11.15 -5.57 8.69
CA ILE A 255 -11.31 -5.54 10.14
C ILE A 255 -12.80 -5.60 10.53
N MET A 256 -13.66 -4.83 9.89
CA MET A 256 -15.08 -4.80 10.20
C MET A 256 -15.75 -6.14 9.95
N GLY A 257 -15.58 -6.71 8.76
CA GLY A 257 -16.19 -8.00 8.39
C GLY A 257 -15.61 -9.15 9.22
N GLY A 258 -14.29 -9.16 9.36
CA GLY A 258 -13.58 -10.18 10.15
C GLY A 258 -13.93 -10.12 11.63
N LEU A 259 -14.00 -8.92 12.23
CA LEU A 259 -14.34 -8.75 13.64
C LEU A 259 -15.81 -9.09 13.93
N PHE A 260 -16.72 -8.75 13.02
CA PHE A 260 -18.13 -9.12 13.15
C PHE A 260 -18.30 -10.64 13.22
N VAL A 261 -17.74 -11.36 12.23
CA VAL A 261 -17.83 -12.84 12.20
C VAL A 261 -17.04 -13.47 13.34
N SER A 262 -15.83 -12.97 13.65
CA SER A 262 -15.03 -13.53 14.76
C SER A 262 -15.71 -13.35 16.12
N THR A 263 -16.47 -12.29 16.32
CA THR A 263 -17.25 -12.08 17.54
C THR A 263 -18.32 -13.17 17.68
N ILE A 264 -19.05 -13.46 16.60
CA ILE A 264 -20.03 -14.55 16.58
C ILE A 264 -19.34 -15.91 16.84
N LEU A 265 -18.22 -16.16 16.18
CA LEU A 265 -17.45 -17.40 16.39
C LEU A 265 -16.94 -17.54 17.83
N THR A 266 -16.46 -16.47 18.43
CA THR A 266 -15.98 -16.49 19.81
C THR A 266 -17.11 -16.76 20.80
N ILE A 267 -18.29 -16.22 20.56
CA ILE A 267 -19.45 -16.39 21.47
C ILE A 267 -20.10 -17.78 21.32
N PHE A 268 -20.19 -18.31 20.11
CA PHE A 268 -20.90 -19.57 19.84
C PHE A 268 -19.97 -20.76 19.63
N VAL A 269 -18.98 -20.64 18.74
CA VAL A 269 -18.17 -21.78 18.32
C VAL A 269 -17.11 -22.12 19.37
N LEU A 270 -16.47 -21.14 19.99
CA LEU A 270 -15.44 -21.39 20.99
C LEU A 270 -15.98 -22.12 22.22
N PRO A 271 -17.14 -21.76 22.82
CA PRO A 271 -17.74 -22.54 23.91
C PRO A 271 -18.07 -23.97 23.55
N VAL A 272 -18.63 -24.19 22.36
CA VAL A 272 -18.97 -25.51 21.86
C VAL A 272 -17.73 -26.37 21.66
N THR A 273 -16.72 -25.83 20.99
CA THR A 273 -15.44 -26.51 20.79
C THR A 273 -14.73 -26.79 22.10
N TYR A 274 -14.78 -25.86 23.05
CA TYR A 274 -14.25 -26.10 24.40
C TYR A 274 -14.91 -27.29 25.08
N CYS A 275 -16.24 -27.40 25.06
CA CYS A 275 -16.97 -28.55 25.60
C CYS A 275 -16.58 -29.88 24.91
N VAL A 276 -16.33 -29.87 23.60
CA VAL A 276 -15.93 -31.06 22.84
C VAL A 276 -14.50 -31.51 23.21
N PHE A 277 -13.56 -30.56 23.32
CA PHE A 277 -12.15 -30.86 23.60
C PHE A 277 -11.85 -31.21 25.07
N PHE A 278 -12.70 -30.78 25.99
CA PHE A 278 -12.51 -30.96 27.46
C PHE A 278 -13.61 -31.80 28.12
N LYS A 279 -14.31 -32.61 27.31
CA LYS A 279 -15.34 -33.56 27.77
C LYS A 279 -14.76 -34.71 28.58
#